data_1c47ee08ba3ec06b7c70eecea9b278bf
#
_entry.id   1c47ee08ba3ec06b7c70eecea9b278bf
#
_cell.length_a   1.000
_cell.length_b   1.000
_cell.length_c   1.000
_cell.angle_alpha   90.00
_cell.angle_beta   90.00
_cell.angle_gamma   90.00
#
_symmetry.space_group_name_H-M   'P 1'
#
loop_
_entity.id
_entity.type
_entity.pdbx_description
1 polymer ?
#
loop_
_entity_poly.entity_id
_entity_poly.type
_entity_poly.pdbx_seq_one_letter_code
_entity_poly.pdbx_strand_id
1 'polypeptide(L)'
;EVERMLLSQTDEELVQVKDYIREPKENGYRSLHLIVKINVFFSDGMRQVPVEVQMRTIAMNFWASTEHQLRYKKDKAITPEMHERLKKCADIMADADYQMQKLAEEIHF
;
A
#
# COMPACT_ATOMS: atom_id res chain seq x y z
N GLU A 1 3.40 6.55 -10.34
CA GLU A 1 2.50 6.80 -11.48
C GLU A 1 1.08 7.13 -11.04
N VAL A 2 0.41 6.22 -10.30
CA VAL A 2 -0.94 6.46 -9.80
C VAL A 2 -0.96 7.65 -8.83
N GLU A 3 0.06 7.77 -8.00
CA GLU A 3 0.21 8.90 -7.09
C GLU A 3 0.22 10.23 -7.85
N ARG A 4 0.97 10.32 -8.94
CA ARG A 4 1.01 11.53 -9.77
C ARG A 4 -0.34 11.83 -10.40
N MET A 5 -1.05 10.81 -10.83
CA MET A 5 -2.38 10.98 -11.40
C MET A 5 -3.36 11.55 -10.37
N LEU A 6 -3.32 11.05 -9.13
CA LEU A 6 -4.15 11.56 -8.05
C LEU A 6 -3.80 13.00 -7.69
N LEU A 7 -2.50 13.31 -7.60
CA LEU A 7 -2.04 14.65 -7.23
C LEU A 7 -2.26 15.69 -8.33
N SER A 8 -2.51 15.27 -9.57
CA SER A 8 -2.83 16.19 -10.66
C SER A 8 -4.28 16.65 -10.66
N GLN A 9 -5.14 16.05 -9.83
CA GLN A 9 -6.53 16.46 -9.71
C GLN A 9 -6.63 17.80 -8.98
N THR A 10 -7.40 18.73 -9.53
CA THR A 10 -7.50 20.08 -8.97
C THR A 10 -8.37 20.18 -7.73
N ASP A 11 -9.23 19.19 -7.50
CA ASP A 11 -10.16 19.14 -6.35
C ASP A 11 -9.58 18.35 -5.17
N GLU A 12 -8.34 17.93 -5.26
CA GLU A 12 -7.66 17.17 -4.21
C GLU A 12 -6.54 17.99 -3.59
N GLU A 13 -6.40 17.89 -2.28
CA GLU A 13 -5.29 18.45 -1.53
C GLU A 13 -4.57 17.34 -0.78
N LEU A 14 -3.29 17.18 -1.05
CA LEU A 14 -2.46 16.18 -0.35
C LEU A 14 -2.13 16.68 1.05
N VAL A 15 -2.50 15.91 2.07
CA VAL A 15 -2.25 16.25 3.47
C VAL A 15 -1.05 15.48 4.01
N GLN A 16 -0.94 14.19 3.70
CA GLN A 16 0.10 13.34 4.25
C GLN A 16 0.41 12.18 3.31
N VAL A 17 1.69 11.80 3.26
CA VAL A 17 2.16 10.61 2.55
C VAL A 17 2.89 9.71 3.53
N LYS A 18 2.50 8.44 3.57
CA LYS A 18 3.22 7.39 4.29
C LYS A 18 3.69 6.38 3.27
N ASP A 19 4.99 6.37 3.01
CA ASP A 19 5.57 5.53 1.95
C ASP A 19 6.24 4.31 2.57
N TYR A 20 5.46 3.25 2.77
CA TYR A 20 5.95 1.97 3.26
C TYR A 20 6.56 1.10 2.14
N ILE A 21 6.60 1.61 0.92
CA ILE A 21 7.32 0.95 -0.18
C ILE A 21 8.80 1.27 -0.09
N ARG A 22 9.15 2.53 0.14
CA ARG A 22 10.54 2.94 0.36
C ARG A 22 11.06 2.52 1.73
N GLU A 23 10.20 2.63 2.74
CA GLU A 23 10.53 2.27 4.11
C GLU A 23 9.52 1.26 4.63
N PRO A 24 9.68 -0.04 4.28
CA PRO A 24 8.78 -1.07 4.77
C PRO A 24 8.78 -1.17 6.30
N LYS A 25 7.66 -1.61 6.86
CA LYS A 25 7.62 -1.91 8.29
C LYS A 25 8.52 -3.10 8.62
N GLU A 26 8.91 -3.22 9.88
CA GLU A 26 9.81 -4.30 10.32
C GLU A 26 9.32 -5.69 9.95
N ASN A 27 8.01 -5.91 9.92
CA ASN A 27 7.42 -7.19 9.55
C ASN A 27 7.38 -7.45 8.04
N GLY A 28 7.80 -6.47 7.23
CA GLY A 28 7.78 -6.58 5.77
C GLY A 28 6.58 -5.94 5.09
N TYR A 29 5.67 -5.34 5.85
CA TYR A 29 4.49 -4.68 5.28
C TYR A 29 4.90 -3.52 4.38
N ARG A 30 4.33 -3.49 3.17
CA ARG A 30 4.58 -2.44 2.18
C ARG A 30 3.28 -1.95 1.59
N SER A 31 3.15 -0.66 1.47
CA SER A 31 2.06 0.01 0.74
C SER A 31 2.36 1.50 0.68
N LEU A 32 1.64 2.21 -0.16
CA LEU A 32 1.68 3.67 -0.20
C LEU A 32 0.35 4.18 0.32
N HIS A 33 0.40 4.99 1.37
CA HIS A 33 -0.78 5.60 1.97
C HIS A 33 -0.75 7.09 1.70
N LEU A 34 -1.82 7.60 1.11
CA LEU A 34 -2.00 9.03 0.88
C LEU A 34 -3.23 9.49 1.65
N ILE A 35 -3.12 10.58 2.37
CA ILE A 35 -4.27 11.25 2.97
C ILE A 35 -4.51 12.51 2.16
N VAL A 36 -5.65 12.56 1.49
CA VAL A 36 -6.06 13.68 0.65
C VAL A 36 -7.36 14.28 1.19
N LYS A 37 -7.52 15.57 1.01
CA LYS A 37 -8.80 16.24 1.28
C LYS A 37 -9.53 16.41 -0.02
N ILE A 38 -10.78 15.98 -0.05
CA ILE A 38 -11.63 16.13 -1.22
C ILE A 38 -12.83 17.02 -0.86
N ASN A 39 -13.34 17.74 -1.85
CA ASN A 39 -14.53 18.56 -1.70
C ASN A 39 -15.77 17.70 -1.84
N VAL A 40 -16.61 17.70 -0.81
CA VAL A 40 -17.88 16.97 -0.82
C VAL A 40 -19.01 17.96 -0.59
N PHE A 41 -20.04 17.86 -1.44
CA PHE A 41 -21.21 18.73 -1.33
C PHE A 41 -22.27 18.06 -0.46
N PHE A 42 -22.59 18.74 0.64
CA PHE A 42 -23.68 18.35 1.53
C PHE A 42 -24.86 19.29 1.33
N SER A 43 -26.01 18.97 1.94
CA SER A 43 -27.19 19.80 1.85
C SER A 43 -27.01 21.21 2.42
N ASP A 44 -26.08 21.37 3.36
CA ASP A 44 -25.78 22.65 4.01
C ASP A 44 -24.54 23.35 3.45
N GLY A 45 -23.94 22.82 2.39
CA GLY A 45 -22.78 23.42 1.72
C GLY A 45 -21.67 22.44 1.44
N MET A 46 -20.56 22.97 0.93
CA MET A 46 -19.38 22.20 0.60
C MET A 46 -18.47 22.04 1.82
N ARG A 47 -17.94 20.85 2.02
CA ARG A 47 -16.95 20.56 3.06
C ARG A 47 -15.79 19.78 2.48
N GLN A 48 -14.61 20.00 3.05
CA GLN A 48 -13.44 19.18 2.74
C GLN A 48 -13.40 17.99 3.68
N VAL A 49 -13.32 16.79 3.10
CA VAL A 49 -13.30 15.54 3.85
C VAL A 49 -11.97 14.84 3.62
N PRO A 50 -11.26 14.43 4.69
CA PRO A 50 -10.04 13.64 4.54
C PRO A 50 -10.38 12.23 4.11
N VAL A 51 -9.64 11.72 3.12
CA VAL A 51 -9.79 10.35 2.61
C VAL A 51 -8.42 9.72 2.56
N GLU A 52 -8.30 8.51 3.08
CA GLU A 52 -7.08 7.73 2.97
C GLU A 52 -7.14 6.84 1.74
N VAL A 53 -6.13 6.99 0.88
CA VAL A 53 -5.97 6.16 -0.31
C VAL A 53 -4.79 5.23 -0.07
N GLN A 54 -5.03 3.93 -0.16
CA GLN A 54 -3.98 2.92 -0.02
C GLN A 54 -3.70 2.32 -1.39
N MET A 55 -2.42 2.33 -1.78
CA MET A 55 -1.98 1.75 -3.04
C MET A 55 -1.01 0.61 -2.78
N ARG A 56 -1.26 -0.54 -3.39
CA ARG A 56 -0.45 -1.75 -3.27
C ARG A 56 -0.39 -2.46 -4.61
N THR A 57 0.71 -3.20 -4.82
CA THR A 57 0.75 -4.17 -5.92
C THR A 57 -0.08 -5.39 -5.53
N ILE A 58 -0.36 -6.25 -6.52
CA ILE A 58 -1.07 -7.52 -6.26
C ILE A 58 -0.27 -8.36 -5.27
N ALA A 59 1.05 -8.42 -5.41
CA ALA A 59 1.92 -9.18 -4.50
C ALA A 59 1.89 -8.61 -3.08
N MET A 60 1.93 -7.29 -2.93
CA MET A 60 1.81 -6.63 -1.63
C MET A 60 0.46 -6.93 -0.97
N ASN A 61 -0.62 -6.92 -1.75
CA ASN A 61 -1.95 -7.21 -1.24
C ASN A 61 -2.07 -8.67 -0.80
N PHE A 62 -1.51 -9.59 -1.58
CA PHE A 62 -1.49 -11.01 -1.22
C PHE A 62 -0.73 -11.23 0.08
N TRP A 63 0.45 -10.63 0.22
CA TRP A 63 1.24 -10.72 1.43
C TRP A 63 0.49 -10.18 2.65
N ALA A 64 -0.12 -8.99 2.51
CA ALA A 64 -0.87 -8.36 3.60
C ALA A 64 -2.07 -9.20 4.03
N SER A 65 -2.78 -9.82 3.08
CA SER A 65 -3.92 -10.69 3.38
C SER A 65 -3.47 -11.95 4.12
N THR A 66 -2.37 -12.55 3.70
CA THR A 66 -1.81 -13.74 4.36
C THR A 66 -1.36 -13.43 5.79
N GLU A 67 -0.66 -12.31 5.96
CA GLU A 67 -0.23 -11.86 7.28
C GLU A 67 -1.42 -11.63 8.22
N HIS A 68 -2.47 -10.99 7.69
CA HIS A 68 -3.69 -10.73 8.45
C HIS A 68 -4.35 -12.03 8.89
N GLN A 69 -4.48 -13.00 7.99
CA GLN A 69 -5.06 -14.31 8.31
C GLN A 69 -4.28 -15.05 9.38
N LEU A 70 -2.95 -15.02 9.30
CA LEU A 70 -2.08 -15.65 10.29
C LEU A 70 -2.22 -15.00 11.66
N ARG A 71 -2.27 -13.67 11.69
CA ARG A 71 -2.36 -12.91 12.94
C ARG A 71 -3.68 -13.13 13.67
N TYR A 72 -4.77 -13.27 12.92
CA TYR A 72 -6.12 -13.39 13.49
C TYR A 72 -6.64 -14.83 13.56
N LYS A 73 -5.80 -15.82 13.30
CA LYS A 73 -6.19 -17.21 13.45
C LYS A 73 -6.22 -17.59 14.92
N LYS A 74 -7.40 -18.00 15.42
CA LYS A 74 -7.66 -18.18 16.85
C LYS A 74 -6.90 -19.35 17.50
N ASP A 75 -6.53 -20.36 16.71
CA ASP A 75 -6.04 -21.64 17.25
C ASP A 75 -4.52 -21.74 17.28
N LYS A 76 -3.80 -20.79 16.72
CA LYS A 76 -2.34 -20.87 16.66
C LYS A 76 -1.72 -19.49 16.82
N ALA A 77 -0.81 -19.38 17.79
CA ALA A 77 0.05 -18.20 17.89
C ALA A 77 1.04 -18.20 16.73
N ILE A 78 1.36 -17.02 16.20
CA ILE A 78 2.39 -16.87 15.18
C ILE A 78 3.75 -17.12 15.86
N THR A 79 4.48 -18.11 15.37
CA THR A 79 5.81 -18.42 15.88
C THR A 79 6.86 -17.46 15.30
N PRO A 80 8.00 -17.25 15.98
CA PRO A 80 9.09 -16.45 15.40
C PRO A 80 9.55 -16.96 14.04
N GLU A 81 9.53 -18.26 13.82
CA GLU A 81 9.85 -18.85 12.53
C GLU A 81 8.87 -18.41 11.44
N MET A 82 7.59 -18.37 11.75
CA MET A 82 6.58 -17.91 10.81
C MET A 82 6.78 -16.43 10.46
N HIS A 83 7.11 -15.61 11.44
CA HIS A 83 7.43 -14.20 11.20
C HIS A 83 8.61 -14.04 10.25
N GLU A 84 9.67 -14.83 10.43
CA GLU A 84 10.83 -14.78 9.57
C GLU A 84 10.50 -15.22 8.14
N ARG A 85 9.72 -16.28 8.00
CA ARG A 85 9.28 -16.77 6.69
C ARG A 85 8.43 -15.72 5.98
N LEU A 86 7.56 -15.07 6.73
CA LEU A 86 6.69 -14.03 6.18
C LEU A 86 7.51 -12.83 5.69
N LYS A 87 8.53 -12.44 6.46
CA LYS A 87 9.44 -11.37 6.08
C LYS A 87 10.25 -11.73 4.83
N LYS A 88 10.74 -12.97 4.74
CA LYS A 88 11.41 -13.46 3.54
C LYS A 88 10.51 -13.41 2.31
N CYS A 89 9.25 -13.80 2.47
CA CYS A 89 8.28 -13.70 1.38
C CYS A 89 8.08 -12.26 0.94
N ALA A 90 8.03 -11.32 1.88
CA ALA A 90 7.92 -9.91 1.55
C ALA A 90 9.12 -9.43 0.71
N ASP A 91 10.32 -9.85 1.07
CA ASP A 91 11.52 -9.50 0.31
C ASP A 91 11.50 -10.09 -1.09
N ILE A 92 11.09 -11.34 -1.23
CA ILE A 92 10.97 -12.01 -2.53
C ILE A 92 9.93 -11.30 -3.40
N MET A 93 8.80 -10.96 -2.82
CA MET A 93 7.73 -10.24 -3.53
C MET A 93 8.16 -8.84 -3.94
N ALA A 94 8.96 -8.15 -3.10
CA ALA A 94 9.51 -6.85 -3.45
C ALA A 94 10.43 -6.94 -4.66
N ASP A 95 11.26 -7.97 -4.71
CA ASP A 95 12.14 -8.19 -5.85
C ASP A 95 11.33 -8.52 -7.10
N ALA A 96 10.33 -9.37 -6.98
CA ALA A 96 9.44 -9.72 -8.11
C ALA A 96 8.73 -8.48 -8.64
N ASP A 97 8.19 -7.64 -7.79
CA ASP A 97 7.55 -6.38 -8.19
C ASP A 97 8.51 -5.47 -8.94
N TYR A 98 9.74 -5.36 -8.44
CA TYR A 98 10.77 -4.55 -9.08
C TYR A 98 11.12 -5.08 -10.46
N GLN A 99 11.31 -6.39 -10.60
CA GLN A 99 11.62 -7.02 -11.90
C GLN A 99 10.47 -6.84 -12.89
N MET A 100 9.24 -7.01 -12.44
CA MET A 100 8.07 -6.81 -13.28
C MET A 100 7.94 -5.37 -13.75
N GLN A 101 8.22 -4.41 -12.89
CA GLN A 101 8.21 -3.00 -13.24
C GLN A 101 9.27 -2.69 -14.30
N LYS A 102 10.48 -3.23 -14.15
CA LYS A 102 11.54 -3.06 -15.14
C LYS A 102 11.17 -3.64 -16.49
N LEU A 103 10.58 -4.83 -16.50
CA LEU A 103 10.12 -5.45 -17.75
C LEU A 103 9.05 -4.61 -18.41
N ALA A 104 8.12 -4.07 -17.65
CA ALA A 104 7.08 -3.19 -18.18
C ALA A 104 7.67 -1.94 -18.81
N GLU A 105 8.67 -1.34 -18.18
CA GLU A 105 9.37 -0.17 -18.74
C GLU A 105 10.08 -0.51 -20.04
N GLU A 106 10.74 -1.65 -20.12
CA GLU A 106 11.42 -2.11 -21.33
C GLU A 106 10.45 -2.40 -22.48
N ILE A 107 9.28 -2.93 -22.17
CA ILE A 107 8.27 -3.24 -23.20
C ILE A 107 7.62 -1.97 -23.74
N HIS A 108 7.38 -0.97 -22.88
CA HIS A 108 6.69 0.26 -23.26
C HIS A 108 7.61 1.35 -23.80
N PHE A 109 8.89 1.19 -23.64
CA PHE A 109 9.90 2.11 -24.13
C PHE A 109 10.92 1.39 -25.00
#